data_fb05edd6c11be9e3da4c1a4befe7a497
#
_entry.id   fb05edd6c11be9e3da4c1a4befe7a497
#
_cell.length_a   1.000
_cell.length_b   1.000
_cell.length_c   1.000
_cell.angle_alpha   90.00
_cell.angle_beta   90.00
_cell.angle_gamma   90.00
#
_symmetry.space_group_name_H-M   'P 1'
#
loop_
_entity.id
_entity.type
_entity.pdbx_description
1 polymer ?
#
loop_
_entity_poly.entity_id
_entity_poly.type
_entity_poly.pdbx_seq_one_letter_code
_entity_poly.pdbx_strand_id
1 'polypeptide(L)'
;VDQEWLAIQHKAATELDELLDELPALLLDYAKPFGSIRTWTMQENGGKIYTVAKQNDPAPLFLHQMIEQLPAEVLEHCYVHINGNNLAILPKFVSKQKAVEFFINKYDPNRERAILGWGDSLSDAGFLGCCDWFGMPKNSQLDKFLVQNLAQDHHAKGYLGHV
;
A
#
# COMPACT_ATOMS: atom_id res chain seq x y z
N VAL A 1 -20.13 5.32 -2.09
CA VAL A 1 -18.98 5.69 -1.23
C VAL A 1 -19.50 6.46 -0.05
N ASP A 2 -18.97 6.23 1.15
CA ASP A 2 -19.32 6.97 2.36
C ASP A 2 -18.84 8.42 2.22
N GLN A 3 -19.78 9.39 2.42
CA GLN A 3 -19.49 10.80 2.14
C GLN A 3 -18.54 11.43 3.17
N GLU A 4 -18.58 10.98 4.41
CA GLU A 4 -17.67 11.45 5.46
C GLU A 4 -16.24 10.94 5.18
N TRP A 5 -16.10 9.65 4.84
CA TRP A 5 -14.81 9.09 4.40
C TRP A 5 -14.26 9.83 3.18
N LEU A 6 -15.09 10.08 2.19
CA LEU A 6 -14.69 10.82 0.99
C LEU A 6 -14.21 12.24 1.33
N ALA A 7 -14.89 12.95 2.22
CA ALA A 7 -14.50 14.30 2.65
C ALA A 7 -13.13 14.29 3.37
N ILE A 8 -12.89 13.29 4.23
CA ILE A 8 -11.59 13.11 4.90
C ILE A 8 -10.48 12.88 3.87
N GLN A 9 -10.71 12.02 2.88
CA GLN A 9 -9.72 11.72 1.84
C GLN A 9 -9.46 12.92 0.94
N HIS A 10 -10.48 13.66 0.52
CA HIS A 10 -10.33 14.86 -0.30
C HIS A 10 -9.52 15.95 0.41
N LYS A 11 -9.80 16.19 1.69
CA LYS A 11 -9.03 17.17 2.47
C LYS A 11 -7.55 16.80 2.52
N ALA A 12 -7.24 15.54 2.85
CA ALA A 12 -5.86 15.07 2.93
C ALA A 12 -5.18 15.07 1.54
N ALA A 13 -5.91 14.77 0.47
CA ALA A 13 -5.39 14.81 -0.90
C ALA A 13 -5.00 16.24 -1.33
N THR A 14 -5.81 17.23 -0.96
CA THR A 14 -5.54 18.63 -1.30
C THR A 14 -4.23 19.14 -0.69
N GLU A 15 -3.87 18.67 0.51
CA GLU A 15 -2.63 19.03 1.20
C GLU A 15 -1.37 18.52 0.48
N LEU A 16 -1.49 17.49 -0.35
CA LEU A 16 -0.37 16.87 -1.10
C LEU A 16 -0.53 16.98 -2.63
N ASP A 17 -1.44 17.82 -3.11
CA ASP A 17 -1.77 17.93 -4.53
C ASP A 17 -0.57 18.36 -5.38
N GLU A 18 0.19 19.36 -4.91
CA GLU A 18 1.40 19.84 -5.58
C GLU A 18 2.49 18.76 -5.62
N LEU A 19 2.72 18.08 -4.50
CA LEU A 19 3.69 16.99 -4.43
C LEU A 19 3.36 15.88 -5.43
N LEU A 20 2.09 15.48 -5.50
CA LEU A 20 1.64 14.44 -6.43
C LEU A 20 1.70 14.86 -7.90
N ASP A 21 1.66 16.16 -8.20
CA ASP A 21 1.87 16.69 -9.55
C ASP A 21 3.33 16.64 -9.98
N GLU A 22 4.25 16.88 -9.07
CA GLU A 22 5.68 16.92 -9.35
C GLU A 22 6.30 15.52 -9.45
N LEU A 23 5.77 14.55 -8.71
CA LEU A 23 6.31 13.18 -8.65
C LEU A 23 6.51 12.50 -10.01
N PRO A 24 5.60 12.57 -11.00
CA PRO A 24 5.83 11.95 -12.30
C PRO A 24 7.08 12.47 -13.02
N ALA A 25 7.29 13.79 -13.01
CA ALA A 25 8.46 14.39 -13.65
C ALA A 25 9.74 14.02 -12.91
N LEU A 26 9.72 14.05 -11.59
CA LEU A 26 10.83 13.67 -10.73
C LEU A 26 11.26 12.21 -10.97
N LEU A 27 10.29 11.30 -11.03
CA LEU A 27 10.56 9.89 -11.28
C LEU A 27 11.13 9.63 -12.67
N LEU A 28 10.68 10.37 -13.69
CA LEU A 28 11.26 10.29 -15.03
C LEU A 28 12.73 10.74 -15.03
N ASP A 29 13.05 11.78 -14.28
CA ASP A 29 14.43 12.26 -14.16
C ASP A 29 15.33 11.24 -13.48
N TYR A 30 14.86 10.64 -12.39
CA TYR A 30 15.62 9.62 -11.66
C TYR A 30 15.80 8.32 -12.43
N ALA A 31 14.90 8.00 -13.36
CA ALA A 31 15.03 6.83 -14.21
C ALA A 31 16.09 6.98 -15.32
N LYS A 32 16.40 8.20 -15.76
CA LYS A 32 17.29 8.46 -16.92
C LYS A 32 18.62 7.70 -16.92
N PRO A 33 19.35 7.56 -15.79
CA PRO A 33 20.61 6.81 -15.77
C PRO A 33 20.45 5.30 -15.91
N PHE A 34 19.26 4.77 -15.66
CA PHE A 34 19.02 3.32 -15.53
C PHE A 34 18.23 2.73 -16.68
N GLY A 35 17.25 3.47 -17.22
CA GLY A 35 16.38 2.96 -18.28
C GLY A 35 15.11 3.76 -18.44
N SER A 36 14.09 3.15 -19.06
CA SER A 36 12.81 3.79 -19.34
C SER A 36 11.71 3.33 -18.39
N ILE A 37 10.89 4.29 -17.97
CA ILE A 37 9.68 4.04 -17.20
C ILE A 37 8.48 4.75 -17.84
N ARG A 38 7.29 4.30 -17.48
CA ARG A 38 6.07 5.09 -17.60
C ARG A 38 5.64 5.50 -16.20
N THR A 39 5.16 6.73 -16.07
CA THR A 39 4.66 7.24 -14.79
C THR A 39 3.36 7.99 -14.98
N TRP A 40 2.48 7.91 -13.99
CA TRP A 40 1.20 8.63 -13.95
C TRP A 40 0.70 8.74 -12.52
N THR A 41 -0.12 9.74 -12.27
CA THR A 41 -0.83 9.89 -11.00
C THR A 41 -2.24 9.33 -11.12
N MET A 42 -2.58 8.40 -10.23
CA MET A 42 -3.92 7.85 -10.12
C MET A 42 -4.86 8.89 -9.52
N GLN A 43 -6.04 9.01 -10.15
CA GLN A 43 -7.07 9.96 -9.72
C GLN A 43 -8.39 9.23 -9.51
N GLU A 44 -9.14 9.63 -8.51
CA GLU A 44 -10.48 9.13 -8.24
C GLU A 44 -11.35 10.25 -7.65
N ASN A 45 -12.59 10.35 -8.11
CA ASN A 45 -13.55 11.36 -7.65
C ASN A 45 -13.01 12.81 -7.67
N GLY A 46 -12.17 13.14 -8.66
CA GLY A 46 -11.58 14.47 -8.81
C GLY A 46 -10.36 14.77 -7.93
N GLY A 47 -9.89 13.81 -7.13
CA GLY A 47 -8.69 13.95 -6.30
C GLY A 47 -7.56 13.03 -6.76
N LYS A 48 -6.32 13.48 -6.60
CA LYS A 48 -5.12 12.67 -6.81
C LYS A 48 -4.94 11.74 -5.61
N ILE A 49 -4.60 10.48 -5.87
CA ILE A 49 -4.50 9.46 -4.82
C ILE A 49 -3.06 9.02 -4.61
N TYR A 50 -2.36 8.63 -5.67
CA TYR A 50 -0.97 8.19 -5.60
C TYR A 50 -0.32 8.19 -6.98
N THR A 51 1.01 8.21 -7.01
CA THR A 51 1.79 8.16 -8.25
C THR A 51 2.38 6.78 -8.48
N VAL A 52 2.31 6.31 -9.72
CA VAL A 52 2.88 5.03 -10.16
C VAL A 52 4.02 5.27 -11.12
N ALA A 53 5.08 4.48 -10.98
CA ALA A 53 6.10 4.31 -12.01
C ALA A 53 6.18 2.82 -12.39
N LYS A 54 6.16 2.55 -13.68
CA LYS A 54 6.30 1.20 -14.21
C LYS A 54 7.51 1.13 -15.11
N GLN A 55 8.44 0.24 -14.79
CA GLN A 55 9.58 -0.04 -15.62
C GLN A 55 9.13 -0.75 -16.91
N ASN A 56 9.57 -0.24 -18.07
CA ASN A 56 9.17 -0.79 -19.36
C ASN A 56 9.92 -2.09 -19.68
N ASP A 57 11.21 -2.13 -19.35
CA ASP A 57 12.05 -3.28 -19.59
C ASP A 57 11.90 -4.34 -18.51
N PRO A 58 11.85 -5.64 -18.85
CA PRO A 58 11.58 -6.68 -17.87
C PRO A 58 12.76 -6.94 -16.91
N ALA A 59 13.98 -6.62 -17.31
CA ALA A 59 15.21 -6.80 -16.50
C ALA A 59 16.40 -6.04 -17.13
N PRO A 60 17.41 -5.63 -16.31
CA PRO A 60 17.40 -5.69 -14.84
C PRO A 60 16.44 -4.68 -14.21
N LEU A 61 15.88 -5.02 -13.04
CA LEU A 61 15.01 -4.10 -12.30
C LEU A 61 15.85 -3.05 -11.57
N PHE A 62 15.52 -1.77 -11.76
CA PHE A 62 16.24 -0.63 -11.17
C PHE A 62 15.40 0.28 -10.27
N LEU A 63 14.15 -0.06 -10.03
CA LEU A 63 13.24 0.80 -9.25
C LEU A 63 13.75 1.06 -7.82
N HIS A 64 14.50 0.12 -7.23
CA HIS A 64 15.12 0.32 -5.92
C HIS A 64 16.14 1.45 -5.91
N GLN A 65 16.96 1.58 -6.95
CA GLN A 65 17.95 2.65 -7.07
C GLN A 65 17.28 4.04 -7.18
N MET A 66 16.07 4.09 -7.77
CA MET A 66 15.30 5.34 -7.84
C MET A 66 14.79 5.77 -6.46
N ILE A 67 14.39 4.81 -5.61
CA ILE A 67 13.90 5.13 -4.26
C ILE A 67 14.97 5.82 -3.42
N GLU A 68 16.22 5.38 -3.54
CA GLU A 68 17.35 5.95 -2.80
C GLU A 68 17.59 7.44 -3.11
N GLN A 69 17.05 7.94 -4.24
CA GLN A 69 17.16 9.31 -4.68
C GLN A 69 15.94 10.17 -4.27
N LEU A 70 14.88 9.56 -3.70
CA LEU A 70 13.69 10.30 -3.35
C LEU A 70 13.98 11.35 -2.28
N PRO A 71 13.44 12.59 -2.43
CA PRO A 71 13.57 13.63 -1.42
C PRO A 71 13.01 13.20 -0.07
N ALA A 72 13.62 13.67 1.01
CA ALA A 72 13.16 13.40 2.36
C ALA A 72 11.69 13.80 2.57
N GLU A 73 11.27 14.91 1.97
CA GLU A 73 9.90 15.40 1.99
C GLU A 73 8.90 14.36 1.43
N VAL A 74 9.24 13.71 0.32
CA VAL A 74 8.40 12.62 -0.22
C VAL A 74 8.25 11.50 0.80
N LEU A 75 9.35 11.08 1.43
CA LEU A 75 9.35 10.00 2.42
C LEU A 75 8.68 10.39 3.75
N GLU A 76 8.65 11.70 4.06
CA GLU A 76 7.93 12.22 5.21
C GLU A 76 6.41 12.06 5.05
N HIS A 77 5.87 12.33 3.85
CA HIS A 77 4.44 12.33 3.58
C HIS A 77 3.92 11.07 2.90
N CYS A 78 4.80 10.29 2.28
CA CYS A 78 4.44 9.11 1.51
C CYS A 78 5.15 7.86 2.01
N TYR A 79 4.61 6.71 1.67
CA TYR A 79 5.31 5.44 1.70
C TYR A 79 5.48 4.91 0.28
N VAL A 80 6.48 4.06 0.09
CA VAL A 80 6.83 3.49 -1.20
C VAL A 80 6.53 2.00 -1.20
N HIS A 81 5.85 1.55 -2.24
CA HIS A 81 5.54 0.14 -2.45
C HIS A 81 6.10 -0.31 -3.79
N ILE A 82 6.90 -1.39 -3.79
CA ILE A 82 7.39 -2.05 -5.01
C ILE A 82 6.77 -3.43 -5.12
N ASN A 83 6.27 -3.73 -6.32
CA ASN A 83 5.84 -5.08 -6.69
C ASN A 83 6.32 -5.38 -8.12
N GLY A 84 7.36 -6.21 -8.24
CA GLY A 84 7.98 -6.51 -9.51
C GLY A 84 8.51 -5.25 -10.21
N ASN A 85 8.02 -4.97 -11.39
CA ASN A 85 8.41 -3.80 -12.21
C ASN A 85 7.51 -2.57 -11.97
N ASN A 86 6.75 -2.54 -10.88
CA ASN A 86 5.90 -1.41 -10.50
C ASN A 86 6.38 -0.81 -9.18
N LEU A 87 6.46 0.51 -9.16
CA LEU A 87 6.69 1.36 -7.99
C LEU A 87 5.45 2.20 -7.78
N ALA A 88 4.93 2.25 -6.57
CA ALA A 88 3.87 3.18 -6.19
C ALA A 88 4.34 4.05 -5.02
N ILE A 89 4.16 5.36 -5.13
CA ILE A 89 4.37 6.34 -4.07
C ILE A 89 2.99 6.76 -3.58
N LEU A 90 2.66 6.34 -2.38
CA LEU A 90 1.33 6.50 -1.80
C LEU A 90 1.41 7.45 -0.61
N PRO A 91 0.62 8.53 -0.59
CA PRO A 91 0.45 9.34 0.60
C PRO A 91 0.07 8.50 1.82
N LYS A 92 0.59 8.84 2.99
CA LYS A 92 0.33 8.09 4.24
C LYS A 92 -1.14 8.10 4.69
N PHE A 93 -1.98 8.96 4.10
CA PHE A 93 -3.42 8.90 4.32
C PHE A 93 -4.12 7.80 3.51
N VAL A 94 -3.55 7.40 2.37
CA VAL A 94 -4.06 6.29 1.54
C VAL A 94 -3.69 4.97 2.21
N SER A 95 -4.58 4.46 3.05
CA SER A 95 -4.33 3.28 3.86
C SER A 95 -5.57 2.41 3.97
N LYS A 96 -5.44 1.13 3.60
CA LYS A 96 -6.49 0.12 3.81
C LYS A 96 -6.84 0.00 5.30
N GLN A 97 -5.84 0.08 6.17
CA GLN A 97 -6.04 0.02 7.63
C GLN A 97 -6.91 1.17 8.11
N LYS A 98 -6.56 2.43 7.76
CA LYS A 98 -7.37 3.60 8.15
C LYS A 98 -8.80 3.54 7.64
N ALA A 99 -9.00 3.01 6.43
CA ALA A 99 -10.34 2.81 5.89
C ALA A 99 -11.12 1.80 6.73
N VAL A 100 -10.53 0.65 7.04
CA VAL A 100 -11.16 -0.38 7.86
C VAL A 100 -11.47 0.14 9.26
N GLU A 101 -10.51 0.81 9.91
CA GLU A 101 -10.71 1.44 11.23
C GLU A 101 -11.85 2.46 11.21
N PHE A 102 -11.91 3.32 10.18
CA PHE A 102 -13.01 4.27 10.03
C PHE A 102 -14.37 3.57 9.95
N PHE A 103 -14.49 2.55 9.11
CA PHE A 103 -15.76 1.82 8.95
C PHE A 103 -16.15 1.06 10.21
N ILE A 104 -15.21 0.43 10.89
CA ILE A 104 -15.47 -0.23 12.17
C ILE A 104 -15.99 0.79 13.19
N ASN A 105 -15.27 1.89 13.38
CA ASN A 105 -15.63 2.91 14.36
C ASN A 105 -16.99 3.56 14.05
N LYS A 106 -17.35 3.67 12.79
CA LYS A 106 -18.62 4.29 12.36
C LYS A 106 -19.80 3.34 12.46
N TYR A 107 -19.64 2.08 12.06
CA TYR A 107 -20.76 1.15 11.87
C TYR A 107 -20.83 0.03 12.91
N ASP A 108 -19.77 -0.16 13.69
CA ASP A 108 -19.69 -1.14 14.76
C ASP A 108 -18.75 -0.70 15.90
N PRO A 109 -19.01 0.48 16.51
CA PRO A 109 -18.13 1.07 17.51
C PRO A 109 -17.99 0.20 18.78
N ASN A 110 -18.98 -0.63 19.06
CA ASN A 110 -18.95 -1.52 20.22
C ASN A 110 -18.35 -2.90 19.90
N ARG A 111 -17.94 -3.14 18.65
CA ARG A 111 -17.40 -4.45 18.21
C ARG A 111 -18.32 -5.61 18.48
N GLU A 112 -19.59 -5.45 18.14
CA GLU A 112 -20.65 -6.47 18.35
C GLU A 112 -20.69 -7.52 17.24
N ARG A 113 -19.98 -7.27 16.10
CA ARG A 113 -19.94 -8.16 14.94
C ARG A 113 -18.54 -8.70 14.73
N ALA A 114 -18.46 -9.96 14.34
CA ALA A 114 -17.19 -10.54 13.91
C ALA A 114 -16.76 -9.94 12.56
N ILE A 115 -15.53 -9.42 12.51
CA ILE A 115 -14.93 -8.83 11.32
C ILE A 115 -13.95 -9.83 10.72
N LEU A 116 -14.20 -10.18 9.46
CA LEU A 116 -13.38 -11.12 8.72
C LEU A 116 -12.63 -10.37 7.60
N GLY A 117 -11.32 -10.57 7.53
CA GLY A 117 -10.45 -9.97 6.53
C GLY A 117 -9.81 -11.01 5.62
N TRP A 118 -9.53 -10.63 4.37
CA TRP A 118 -8.78 -11.44 3.41
C TRP A 118 -7.70 -10.57 2.76
N GLY A 119 -6.46 -11.06 2.75
CA GLY A 119 -5.33 -10.36 2.16
C GLY A 119 -4.27 -11.31 1.65
N ASP A 120 -3.49 -10.88 0.66
CA ASP A 120 -2.45 -11.68 0.01
C ASP A 120 -1.05 -11.09 0.13
N SER A 121 -0.95 -9.79 0.44
CA SER A 121 0.31 -9.06 0.49
C SER A 121 0.66 -8.57 1.90
N LEU A 122 1.95 -8.28 2.12
CA LEU A 122 2.40 -7.69 3.39
C LEU A 122 1.75 -6.33 3.68
N SER A 123 1.36 -5.59 2.64
CA SER A 123 0.63 -4.33 2.80
C SER A 123 -0.78 -4.51 3.38
N ASP A 124 -1.31 -5.73 3.38
CA ASP A 124 -2.61 -6.05 3.96
C ASP A 124 -2.55 -6.31 5.46
N ALA A 125 -1.37 -6.58 6.00
CA ALA A 125 -1.18 -6.93 7.42
C ALA A 125 -1.79 -5.89 8.37
N GLY A 126 -1.69 -4.60 8.04
CA GLY A 126 -2.24 -3.52 8.86
C GLY A 126 -3.75 -3.62 9.03
N PHE A 127 -4.51 -3.77 7.94
CA PHE A 127 -5.96 -3.87 8.05
C PHE A 127 -6.41 -5.25 8.57
N LEU A 128 -5.67 -6.31 8.26
CA LEU A 128 -5.96 -7.64 8.81
C LEU A 128 -5.82 -7.67 10.35
N GLY A 129 -4.89 -6.86 10.89
CA GLY A 129 -4.77 -6.66 12.32
C GLY A 129 -5.98 -5.99 12.99
N CYS A 130 -6.87 -5.34 12.22
CA CYS A 130 -8.13 -4.78 12.70
C CYS A 130 -9.26 -5.80 12.72
N CYS A 131 -9.08 -6.97 12.11
CA CYS A 131 -10.07 -8.04 11.99
C CYS A 131 -10.00 -9.02 13.17
N ASP A 132 -11.12 -9.65 13.51
CA ASP A 132 -11.17 -10.70 14.52
C ASP A 132 -10.64 -12.02 13.96
N TRP A 133 -10.84 -12.24 12.65
CA TRP A 133 -10.34 -13.39 11.91
C TRP A 133 -9.83 -12.92 10.55
N PHE A 134 -8.77 -13.53 10.06
CA PHE A 134 -8.31 -13.27 8.71
C PHE A 134 -7.86 -14.53 7.98
N GLY A 135 -7.96 -14.49 6.65
CA GLY A 135 -7.49 -15.53 5.75
C GLY A 135 -6.54 -14.97 4.70
N MET A 136 -5.74 -15.87 4.12
CA MET A 136 -4.83 -15.55 3.05
C MET A 136 -4.75 -16.69 2.04
N PRO A 137 -4.57 -16.41 0.74
CA PRO A 137 -4.36 -17.46 -0.25
C PRO A 137 -3.04 -18.19 0.02
N LYS A 138 -3.06 -19.50 -0.16
CA LYS A 138 -1.85 -20.33 -0.10
C LYS A 138 -0.80 -19.83 -1.11
N ASN A 139 0.46 -19.79 -0.70
CA ASN A 139 1.60 -19.27 -1.46
C ASN A 139 1.56 -17.78 -1.77
N SER A 140 0.65 -17.01 -1.17
CA SER A 140 0.69 -15.54 -1.22
C SER A 140 1.96 -14.98 -0.56
N GLN A 141 2.22 -13.68 -0.73
CA GLN A 141 3.33 -13.02 -0.04
C GLN A 141 3.18 -13.09 1.48
N LEU A 142 1.96 -12.86 1.97
CA LEU A 142 1.64 -12.90 3.40
C LEU A 142 1.78 -14.32 3.96
N ASP A 143 1.28 -15.33 3.24
CA ASP A 143 1.42 -16.74 3.62
C ASP A 143 2.89 -17.15 3.75
N LYS A 144 3.72 -16.83 2.75
CA LYS A 144 5.15 -17.12 2.78
C LYS A 144 5.86 -16.44 3.94
N PHE A 145 5.54 -15.17 4.21
CA PHE A 145 6.10 -14.43 5.33
C PHE A 145 5.74 -15.06 6.67
N LEU A 146 4.48 -15.37 6.90
CA LEU A 146 3.99 -15.99 8.13
C LEU A 146 4.57 -17.39 8.31
N VAL A 147 4.56 -18.22 7.27
CA VAL A 147 5.12 -19.58 7.33
C VAL A 147 6.62 -19.54 7.63
N GLN A 148 7.38 -18.63 7.00
CA GLN A 148 8.82 -18.51 7.27
C GLN A 148 9.11 -18.09 8.72
N ASN A 149 8.35 -17.13 9.25
CA ASN A 149 8.55 -16.67 10.63
C ASN A 149 8.04 -17.67 11.67
N LEU A 150 6.87 -18.27 11.44
CA LEU A 150 6.30 -19.25 12.37
C LEU A 150 6.96 -20.62 12.27
N ALA A 151 7.59 -20.97 11.16
CA ALA A 151 8.36 -22.22 11.05
C ALA A 151 9.62 -22.23 11.93
N GLN A 152 10.08 -21.07 12.38
CA GLN A 152 11.14 -20.95 13.38
C GLN A 152 10.63 -21.19 14.80
N ASP A 153 9.33 -21.02 15.03
CA ASP A 153 8.67 -21.33 16.29
C ASP A 153 7.90 -22.67 16.18
N HIS A 154 8.49 -23.71 16.75
CA HIS A 154 7.94 -25.09 16.69
C HIS A 154 6.53 -25.24 17.29
N HIS A 155 6.09 -24.29 18.11
CA HIS A 155 4.77 -24.32 18.74
C HIS A 155 3.64 -23.75 17.86
N ALA A 156 3.97 -22.98 16.84
CA ALA A 156 2.96 -22.28 16.00
C ALA A 156 2.45 -23.12 14.82
N LYS A 157 3.11 -24.22 14.45
CA LYS A 157 2.77 -25.03 13.25
C LYS A 157 1.36 -25.61 13.22
N GLY A 158 0.66 -25.67 14.35
CA GLY A 158 -0.69 -26.22 14.44
C GLY A 158 -1.81 -25.20 14.19
N TYR A 159 -1.51 -23.92 14.01
CA TYR A 159 -2.51 -22.85 13.97
C TYR A 159 -2.66 -22.16 12.60
N LEU A 160 -1.89 -22.58 11.60
CA LEU A 160 -2.00 -22.04 10.25
C LEU A 160 -3.09 -22.76 9.46
N GLY A 161 -4.25 -22.14 9.36
CA GLY A 161 -5.28 -22.54 8.42
C GLY A 161 -4.98 -21.95 7.02
N HIS A 162 -4.92 -22.80 6.01
CA HIS A 162 -4.91 -22.39 4.61
C HIS A 162 -6.31 -22.48 4.02
N VAL A 163 -6.71 -21.48 3.26
CA VAL A 163 -7.96 -21.42 2.52
C VAL A 163 -7.68 -21.62 1.05
#